data_cb1d6e7a6f087f6247353d6495a2ca05
#
_entry.id   cb1d6e7a6f087f6247353d6495a2ca05
#
_cell.length_a   1.000
_cell.length_b   1.000
_cell.length_c   1.000
_cell.angle_alpha   90.00
_cell.angle_beta   90.00
_cell.angle_gamma   90.00
#
_symmetry.space_group_name_H-M   'P 1'
#
loop_
_entity.id
_entity.type
_entity.pdbx_description
1 polymer ?
#
loop_
_entity_poly.entity_id
_entity_poly.type
_entity_poly.pdbx_seq_one_letter_code
_entity_poly.pdbx_strand_id
1 'polypeptide(L)'
;MKNVRIGLLGSGFVADFYMQGLANVRDHEVVINYSRSFERARLFAERWGIPEFTNSQQVVMRDDIDLFIIALPNEEHLPVSLALSVAKRNQVCTKPLGRNAEEARLMFEAAVASGAIHGYAETEVFAPAVVRAKATIEQGGLGKVLWVRSRESHSGPHSPHFWDIDNTGGGALNDLGCHCIEAARYFFGKQDRVTEVMAWGANLLHKDKTKGEDNALLLLQMASGGVAHCELSWTTQGGLDLRNEIHGSEGSIFTDVTRQTPLAAFTRSSAGYVVEKADIDFGWTRPLPEEAFAYGYQAEMKHFVECVRDGVMPRETYEDGYVVNTILDAGYRSMREHRWVTVNY
;
A
#
# COMPACT_ATOMS: atom_id res chain seq x y z
N MET A 1 19.17 21.36 10.67
CA MET A 1 19.27 20.41 9.52
C MET A 1 18.39 20.97 8.41
N LYS A 2 18.72 20.77 7.14
CA LYS A 2 17.91 21.24 6.02
C LYS A 2 16.65 20.35 5.93
N ASN A 3 15.46 20.94 5.79
CA ASN A 3 14.23 20.17 5.55
C ASN A 3 14.30 19.43 4.23
N VAL A 4 13.76 18.21 4.19
CA VAL A 4 13.54 17.45 2.95
C VAL A 4 12.39 18.09 2.17
N ARG A 5 12.67 18.60 0.97
CA ARG A 5 11.69 19.24 0.11
C ARG A 5 10.95 18.18 -0.71
N ILE A 6 9.64 18.11 -0.56
CA ILE A 6 8.80 17.05 -1.13
C ILE A 6 7.95 17.61 -2.27
N GLY A 7 7.97 16.91 -3.42
CA GLY A 7 7.00 17.05 -4.48
C GLY A 7 5.96 15.92 -4.40
N LEU A 8 4.70 16.25 -4.12
CA LEU A 8 3.61 15.28 -4.04
C LEU A 8 2.92 15.17 -5.40
N LEU A 9 3.03 14.02 -6.03
CA LEU A 9 2.44 13.71 -7.33
C LEU A 9 1.12 12.96 -7.11
N GLY A 10 0.01 13.68 -7.17
CA GLY A 10 -1.34 13.20 -6.93
C GLY A 10 -2.12 14.11 -5.99
N SER A 11 -3.44 14.09 -6.11
CA SER A 11 -4.39 14.85 -5.28
C SER A 11 -5.65 14.01 -5.01
N GLY A 12 -5.45 12.71 -4.88
CA GLY A 12 -6.49 11.73 -4.59
C GLY A 12 -6.51 11.32 -3.13
N PHE A 13 -7.27 10.26 -2.85
CA PHE A 13 -7.48 9.71 -1.52
C PHE A 13 -6.16 9.39 -0.77
N VAL A 14 -5.24 8.63 -1.40
CA VAL A 14 -3.96 8.27 -0.76
C VAL A 14 -3.07 9.49 -0.51
N ALA A 15 -3.12 10.51 -1.39
CA ALA A 15 -2.39 11.75 -1.19
C ALA A 15 -2.86 12.50 0.07
N ASP A 16 -4.17 12.47 0.38
CA ASP A 16 -4.72 13.02 1.62
C ASP A 16 -4.16 12.29 2.86
N PHE A 17 -4.07 10.96 2.83
CA PHE A 17 -3.48 10.18 3.92
C PHE A 17 -1.99 10.45 4.09
N TYR A 18 -1.25 10.63 2.98
CA TYR A 18 0.17 11.01 3.07
C TYR A 18 0.35 12.37 3.71
N MET A 19 -0.50 13.35 3.38
CA MET A 19 -0.46 14.67 4.03
C MET A 19 -0.82 14.59 5.53
N GLN A 20 -1.81 13.78 5.91
CA GLN A 20 -2.13 13.52 7.32
C GLN A 20 -0.94 12.84 8.04
N GLY A 21 -0.31 11.87 7.40
CA GLY A 21 0.88 11.20 7.93
C GLY A 21 2.04 12.17 8.12
N LEU A 22 2.29 13.05 7.16
CA LEU A 22 3.34 14.07 7.20
C LEU A 22 3.09 15.14 8.27
N ALA A 23 1.85 15.45 8.62
CA ALA A 23 1.52 16.52 9.57
C ALA A 23 2.26 16.42 10.92
N ASN A 24 2.62 15.19 11.37
CA ASN A 24 3.34 14.94 12.61
C ASN A 24 4.82 14.51 12.38
N VAL A 25 5.33 14.62 11.16
CA VAL A 25 6.73 14.35 10.82
C VAL A 25 7.52 15.65 10.87
N ARG A 26 8.78 15.59 11.30
CA ARG A 26 9.70 16.75 11.33
C ARG A 26 10.63 16.73 10.13
N ASP A 27 11.32 17.85 9.93
CA ASP A 27 12.41 17.98 8.96
C ASP A 27 12.00 17.78 7.50
N HIS A 28 10.76 18.14 7.15
CA HIS A 28 10.27 18.13 5.78
C HIS A 28 9.44 19.38 5.44
N GLU A 29 9.23 19.59 4.17
CA GLU A 29 8.32 20.59 3.61
C GLU A 29 7.73 20.07 2.28
N VAL A 30 6.40 20.02 2.16
CA VAL A 30 5.74 19.74 0.87
C VAL A 30 5.67 21.05 0.10
N VAL A 31 6.47 21.16 -0.96
CA VAL A 31 6.66 22.43 -1.68
C VAL A 31 5.80 22.56 -2.92
N ILE A 32 5.40 21.44 -3.52
CA ILE A 32 4.56 21.45 -4.72
C ILE A 32 3.62 20.24 -4.76
N ASN A 33 2.39 20.46 -5.25
CA ASN A 33 1.46 19.40 -5.62
C ASN A 33 1.28 19.35 -7.14
N TYR A 34 1.32 18.15 -7.69
CA TYR A 34 0.98 17.86 -9.08
C TYR A 34 -0.32 17.07 -9.17
N SER A 35 -1.17 17.43 -10.12
CA SER A 35 -2.30 16.62 -10.56
C SER A 35 -2.52 16.80 -12.06
N ARG A 36 -3.01 15.75 -12.75
CA ARG A 36 -3.40 15.85 -14.18
C ARG A 36 -4.43 16.96 -14.45
N SER A 37 -5.27 17.26 -13.45
CA SER A 37 -6.19 18.39 -13.47
C SER A 37 -5.60 19.57 -12.70
N PHE A 38 -5.43 20.72 -13.37
CA PHE A 38 -4.94 21.95 -12.73
C PHE A 38 -5.83 22.36 -11.54
N GLU A 39 -7.15 22.27 -11.70
CA GLU A 39 -8.09 22.65 -10.66
C GLU A 39 -7.99 21.73 -9.43
N ARG A 40 -7.82 20.41 -9.62
CA ARG A 40 -7.61 19.49 -8.51
C ARG A 40 -6.29 19.76 -7.78
N ALA A 41 -5.22 20.06 -8.53
CA ALA A 41 -3.94 20.44 -7.92
C ALA A 41 -4.08 21.70 -7.08
N ARG A 42 -4.76 22.74 -7.62
CA ARG A 42 -5.01 24.01 -6.92
C ARG A 42 -5.79 23.78 -5.63
N LEU A 43 -6.95 23.11 -5.70
CA LEU A 43 -7.82 22.89 -4.53
C LEU A 43 -7.12 22.05 -3.45
N PHE A 44 -6.33 21.07 -3.86
CA PHE A 44 -5.55 20.24 -2.94
C PHE A 44 -4.46 21.05 -2.25
N ALA A 45 -3.72 21.87 -3.01
CA ALA A 45 -2.67 22.73 -2.47
C ALA A 45 -3.24 23.78 -1.50
N GLU A 46 -4.37 24.42 -1.84
CA GLU A 46 -5.07 25.36 -0.96
C GLU A 46 -5.50 24.69 0.36
N ARG A 47 -6.08 23.51 0.28
CA ARG A 47 -6.54 22.74 1.45
C ARG A 47 -5.41 22.40 2.41
N TRP A 48 -4.25 22.04 1.89
CA TRP A 48 -3.10 21.58 2.69
C TRP A 48 -2.04 22.65 2.91
N GLY A 49 -2.25 23.87 2.39
CA GLY A 49 -1.29 24.98 2.52
C GLY A 49 0.01 24.74 1.75
N ILE A 50 -0.04 23.98 0.64
CA ILE A 50 1.14 23.73 -0.20
C ILE A 50 1.39 24.98 -1.07
N PRO A 51 2.62 25.56 -1.09
CA PRO A 51 2.86 26.85 -1.73
C PRO A 51 2.74 26.84 -3.25
N GLU A 52 3.02 25.71 -3.90
CA GLU A 52 2.99 25.60 -5.36
C GLU A 52 2.11 24.43 -5.82
N PHE A 53 1.53 24.55 -7.00
CA PHE A 53 0.77 23.48 -7.66
C PHE A 53 0.91 23.55 -9.18
N THR A 54 0.78 22.40 -9.85
CA THR A 54 0.94 22.31 -11.30
C THR A 54 0.19 21.11 -11.88
N ASN A 55 -0.10 21.19 -13.19
CA ASN A 55 -0.49 20.04 -14.02
C ASN A 55 0.56 19.68 -15.08
N SER A 56 1.72 20.30 -15.02
CA SER A 56 2.83 20.01 -15.94
C SER A 56 3.67 18.84 -15.44
N GLN A 57 3.82 17.82 -16.26
CA GLN A 57 4.72 16.70 -16.01
C GLN A 57 6.21 17.11 -15.91
N GLN A 58 6.56 18.30 -16.36
CA GLN A 58 7.93 18.84 -16.19
C GLN A 58 8.33 19.02 -14.72
N VAL A 59 7.38 18.93 -13.79
CA VAL A 59 7.66 18.96 -12.35
C VAL A 59 8.73 17.94 -11.93
N VAL A 60 8.81 16.78 -12.58
CA VAL A 60 9.83 15.74 -12.28
C VAL A 60 11.26 16.18 -12.60
N MET A 61 11.45 17.25 -13.39
CA MET A 61 12.76 17.79 -13.74
C MET A 61 13.29 18.80 -12.72
N ARG A 62 12.48 19.20 -11.73
CA ARG A 62 12.89 20.17 -10.69
C ARG A 62 14.04 19.61 -9.86
N ASP A 63 15.10 20.41 -9.67
CA ASP A 63 16.30 20.05 -8.93
C ASP A 63 16.30 20.55 -7.47
N ASP A 64 15.32 21.38 -7.12
CA ASP A 64 15.10 21.88 -5.77
C ASP A 64 14.19 20.97 -4.92
N ILE A 65 13.78 19.78 -5.43
CA ILE A 65 12.99 18.78 -4.74
C ILE A 65 13.88 17.60 -4.35
N ASP A 66 13.90 17.28 -3.06
CA ASP A 66 14.73 16.21 -2.50
C ASP A 66 14.04 14.84 -2.59
N LEU A 67 12.69 14.79 -2.57
CA LEU A 67 11.88 13.57 -2.63
C LEU A 67 10.60 13.77 -3.44
N PHE A 68 10.31 12.89 -4.38
CA PHE A 68 9.01 12.80 -5.03
C PHE A 68 8.18 11.65 -4.45
N ILE A 69 6.92 11.91 -4.10
CA ILE A 69 5.96 10.89 -3.66
C ILE A 69 4.94 10.71 -4.77
N ILE A 70 4.90 9.51 -5.36
CA ILE A 70 3.97 9.14 -6.43
C ILE A 70 2.71 8.57 -5.79
N ALA A 71 1.63 9.37 -5.80
CA ALA A 71 0.29 9.06 -5.30
C ALA A 71 -0.74 9.19 -6.43
N LEU A 72 -0.35 8.70 -7.61
CA LEU A 72 -1.11 8.73 -8.85
C LEU A 72 -1.90 7.43 -9.07
N PRO A 73 -2.82 7.37 -10.05
CA PRO A 73 -3.40 6.11 -10.50
C PRO A 73 -2.34 5.14 -11.05
N ASN A 74 -2.60 3.83 -10.96
CA ASN A 74 -1.62 2.77 -11.23
C ASN A 74 -0.96 2.87 -12.63
N GLU A 75 -1.72 3.26 -13.66
CA GLU A 75 -1.21 3.40 -15.03
C GLU A 75 -0.18 4.52 -15.18
N GLU A 76 -0.13 5.46 -14.23
CA GLU A 76 0.82 6.57 -14.24
C GLU A 76 2.12 6.25 -13.48
N HIS A 77 2.16 5.16 -12.69
CA HIS A 77 3.33 4.82 -11.87
C HIS A 77 4.57 4.60 -12.73
N LEU A 78 4.49 3.72 -13.73
CA LEU A 78 5.61 3.40 -14.60
C LEU A 78 6.17 4.64 -15.33
N PRO A 79 5.38 5.40 -16.13
CA PRO A 79 5.94 6.51 -16.89
C PRO A 79 6.55 7.61 -15.99
N VAL A 80 5.92 7.91 -14.87
CA VAL A 80 6.42 8.91 -13.93
C VAL A 80 7.69 8.44 -13.22
N SER A 81 7.73 7.19 -12.77
CA SER A 81 8.91 6.61 -12.11
C SER A 81 10.11 6.55 -13.05
N LEU A 82 9.92 6.17 -14.33
CA LEU A 82 10.99 6.19 -15.33
C LEU A 82 11.53 7.61 -15.57
N ALA A 83 10.65 8.60 -15.65
CA ALA A 83 11.06 9.99 -15.81
C ALA A 83 11.87 10.50 -14.62
N LEU A 84 11.47 10.18 -13.38
CA LEU A 84 12.21 10.48 -12.16
C LEU A 84 13.57 9.77 -12.12
N SER A 85 13.61 8.51 -12.56
CA SER A 85 14.85 7.72 -12.62
C SER A 85 15.85 8.32 -13.63
N VAL A 86 15.38 8.73 -14.82
CA VAL A 86 16.20 9.45 -15.81
C VAL A 86 16.74 10.76 -15.23
N ALA A 87 15.92 11.48 -14.47
CA ALA A 87 16.32 12.72 -13.79
C ALA A 87 17.13 12.48 -12.50
N LYS A 88 17.38 11.22 -12.12
CA LYS A 88 18.07 10.80 -10.88
C LYS A 88 17.46 11.39 -9.62
N ARG A 89 16.12 11.37 -9.53
CA ARG A 89 15.36 11.89 -8.37
C ARG A 89 15.01 10.79 -7.40
N ASN A 90 15.14 11.09 -6.09
CA ASN A 90 14.62 10.21 -5.06
C ASN A 90 13.10 10.13 -5.18
N GLN A 91 12.56 8.92 -5.08
CA GLN A 91 11.16 8.65 -5.33
C GLN A 91 10.57 7.59 -4.42
N VAL A 92 9.34 7.78 -4.02
CA VAL A 92 8.52 6.81 -3.31
C VAL A 92 7.25 6.61 -4.11
N CYS A 93 6.86 5.37 -4.38
CA CYS A 93 5.65 5.04 -5.12
C CYS A 93 4.66 4.30 -4.22
N THR A 94 3.39 4.69 -4.29
CA THR A 94 2.30 3.96 -3.63
C THR A 94 2.12 2.56 -4.22
N LYS A 95 1.39 1.73 -3.50
CA LYS A 95 1.04 0.36 -3.94
C LYS A 95 -0.15 0.36 -4.96
N PRO A 96 -0.27 -0.69 -5.79
CA PRO A 96 0.79 -1.63 -6.15
C PRO A 96 1.91 -0.87 -6.91
N LEU A 97 3.14 -1.37 -6.90
CA LEU A 97 4.24 -0.67 -7.57
C LEU A 97 3.97 -0.49 -9.06
N GLY A 98 3.59 -1.55 -9.75
CA GLY A 98 3.15 -1.55 -11.13
C GLY A 98 1.81 -2.27 -11.30
N ARG A 99 1.20 -2.20 -12.47
CA ARG A 99 -0.02 -2.96 -12.80
C ARG A 99 0.23 -4.47 -12.94
N ASN A 100 1.48 -4.85 -13.14
CA ASN A 100 1.96 -6.23 -13.30
C ASN A 100 3.45 -6.31 -12.97
N ALA A 101 4.01 -7.51 -12.95
CA ALA A 101 5.42 -7.76 -12.65
C ALA A 101 6.38 -7.08 -13.63
N GLU A 102 6.04 -7.00 -14.92
CA GLU A 102 6.91 -6.38 -15.93
C GLU A 102 7.04 -4.86 -15.70
N GLU A 103 5.95 -4.16 -15.42
CA GLU A 103 6.00 -2.74 -15.09
C GLU A 103 6.82 -2.50 -13.81
N ALA A 104 6.57 -3.28 -12.77
CA ALA A 104 7.32 -3.18 -11.51
C ALA A 104 8.81 -3.47 -11.69
N ARG A 105 9.17 -4.46 -12.53
CA ARG A 105 10.57 -4.78 -12.89
C ARG A 105 11.26 -3.60 -13.58
N LEU A 106 10.61 -3.00 -14.57
CA LEU A 106 11.14 -1.83 -15.29
C LEU A 106 11.37 -0.65 -14.35
N MET A 107 10.44 -0.39 -13.44
CA MET A 107 10.57 0.66 -12.43
C MET A 107 11.74 0.38 -11.48
N PHE A 108 11.85 -0.85 -10.98
CA PHE A 108 12.93 -1.27 -10.09
C PHE A 108 14.29 -1.14 -10.77
N GLU A 109 14.47 -1.71 -11.96
CA GLU A 109 15.74 -1.66 -12.70
C GLU A 109 16.17 -0.21 -13.01
N ALA A 110 15.23 0.64 -13.43
CA ALA A 110 15.51 2.05 -13.71
C ALA A 110 15.90 2.82 -12.44
N ALA A 111 15.21 2.58 -11.32
CA ALA A 111 15.50 3.22 -10.04
C ALA A 111 16.90 2.81 -9.52
N VAL A 112 17.24 1.52 -9.58
CA VAL A 112 18.58 1.03 -9.22
C VAL A 112 19.66 1.65 -10.13
N ALA A 113 19.44 1.66 -11.43
CA ALA A 113 20.39 2.25 -12.39
C ALA A 113 20.60 3.76 -12.17
N SER A 114 19.59 4.48 -11.68
CA SER A 114 19.68 5.90 -11.38
C SER A 114 20.62 6.22 -10.20
N GLY A 115 20.78 5.27 -9.26
CA GLY A 115 21.46 5.44 -8.00
C GLY A 115 20.72 6.28 -6.97
N ALA A 116 19.47 6.68 -7.26
CA ALA A 116 18.63 7.46 -6.35
C ALA A 116 17.93 6.57 -5.31
N ILE A 117 17.54 7.17 -4.19
CA ILE A 117 16.73 6.47 -3.17
C ILE A 117 15.35 6.19 -3.75
N HIS A 118 14.89 4.95 -3.61
CA HIS A 118 13.58 4.53 -4.06
C HIS A 118 12.86 3.72 -2.97
N GLY A 119 11.58 4.06 -2.73
CA GLY A 119 10.75 3.44 -1.70
C GLY A 119 9.41 2.96 -2.23
N TYR A 120 8.98 1.80 -1.77
CA TYR A 120 7.67 1.23 -2.00
C TYR A 120 6.77 1.53 -0.81
N ALA A 121 5.74 2.33 -1.02
CA ALA A 121 4.84 2.73 0.06
C ALA A 121 3.76 1.66 0.27
N GLU A 122 4.18 0.61 1.00
CA GLU A 122 3.33 -0.44 1.51
C GLU A 122 3.01 -0.16 2.98
N THR A 123 1.95 0.58 3.18
CA THR A 123 1.64 1.24 4.46
C THR A 123 1.39 0.27 5.61
N GLU A 124 0.79 -0.92 5.35
CA GLU A 124 0.44 -1.87 6.41
C GLU A 124 1.63 -2.31 7.25
N VAL A 125 2.80 -2.55 6.63
CA VAL A 125 3.99 -2.98 7.38
C VAL A 125 4.59 -1.88 8.26
N PHE A 126 4.07 -0.65 8.15
CA PHE A 126 4.39 0.46 9.05
C PHE A 126 3.33 0.66 10.16
N ALA A 127 2.20 -0.03 10.11
CA ALA A 127 1.18 0.06 11.15
C ALA A 127 1.76 -0.33 12.51
N PRO A 128 1.49 0.45 13.59
CA PRO A 128 2.09 0.21 14.90
C PRO A 128 1.87 -1.21 15.44
N ALA A 129 0.69 -1.78 15.21
CA ALA A 129 0.37 -3.15 15.61
C ALA A 129 1.23 -4.18 14.84
N VAL A 130 1.41 -4.00 13.53
CA VAL A 130 2.20 -4.88 12.66
C VAL A 130 3.70 -4.78 12.99
N VAL A 131 4.21 -3.56 13.17
CA VAL A 131 5.60 -3.33 13.61
C VAL A 131 5.87 -3.99 14.96
N ARG A 132 4.94 -3.88 15.93
CA ARG A 132 5.10 -4.51 17.23
C ARG A 132 5.05 -6.04 17.14
N ALA A 133 4.16 -6.59 16.32
CA ALA A 133 4.10 -8.03 16.06
C ALA A 133 5.44 -8.54 15.48
N LYS A 134 6.00 -7.86 14.49
CA LYS A 134 7.30 -8.20 13.89
C LYS A 134 8.43 -8.16 14.92
N ALA A 135 8.48 -7.12 15.73
CA ALA A 135 9.50 -7.02 16.80
C ALA A 135 9.42 -8.19 17.80
N THR A 136 8.22 -8.68 18.10
CA THR A 136 8.03 -9.85 18.97
C THR A 136 8.53 -11.14 18.28
N ILE A 137 8.29 -11.28 16.98
CA ILE A 137 8.82 -12.41 16.19
C ILE A 137 10.35 -12.39 16.19
N GLU A 138 10.96 -11.24 15.92
CA GLU A 138 12.43 -11.08 15.89
C GLU A 138 13.11 -11.32 17.23
N GLN A 139 12.40 -11.10 18.34
CA GLN A 139 12.84 -11.45 19.69
C GLN A 139 12.68 -12.94 20.01
N GLY A 140 12.19 -13.75 19.05
CA GLY A 140 12.01 -15.19 19.23
C GLY A 140 10.69 -15.59 19.91
N GLY A 141 9.77 -14.65 20.16
CA GLY A 141 8.55 -14.90 20.95
C GLY A 141 7.57 -15.92 20.35
N LEU A 142 7.71 -16.25 19.05
CA LEU A 142 6.89 -17.26 18.37
C LEU A 142 7.65 -18.53 18.01
N GLY A 143 8.96 -18.60 18.28
CA GLY A 143 9.81 -19.65 17.69
C GLY A 143 9.83 -19.55 16.17
N LYS A 144 9.73 -20.68 15.46
CA LYS A 144 9.63 -20.71 13.99
C LYS A 144 8.22 -20.28 13.56
N VAL A 145 8.10 -19.29 12.69
CA VAL A 145 6.81 -18.94 12.05
C VAL A 145 6.39 -20.07 11.12
N LEU A 146 5.17 -20.56 11.29
CA LEU A 146 4.64 -21.72 10.55
C LEU A 146 3.50 -21.33 9.62
N TRP A 147 2.64 -20.42 10.08
CA TRP A 147 1.42 -20.02 9.38
C TRP A 147 1.16 -18.54 9.58
N VAL A 148 0.86 -17.84 8.49
CA VAL A 148 0.36 -16.46 8.50
C VAL A 148 -0.97 -16.42 7.77
N ARG A 149 -1.97 -15.78 8.38
CA ARG A 149 -3.21 -15.40 7.72
C ARG A 149 -3.30 -13.88 7.71
N SER A 150 -3.39 -13.31 6.51
CA SER A 150 -3.58 -11.88 6.30
C SER A 150 -4.91 -11.65 5.60
N ARG A 151 -5.65 -10.66 6.07
CA ARG A 151 -6.95 -10.30 5.51
C ARG A 151 -7.05 -8.82 5.30
N GLU A 152 -7.42 -8.43 4.09
CA GLU A 152 -7.92 -7.10 3.81
C GLU A 152 -9.23 -7.15 3.02
N SER A 153 -10.23 -6.44 3.50
CA SER A 153 -11.53 -6.40 2.86
C SER A 153 -12.31 -5.14 3.18
N HIS A 154 -13.10 -4.69 2.20
CA HIS A 154 -13.98 -3.52 2.29
C HIS A 154 -15.08 -3.58 1.21
N SER A 155 -15.89 -2.53 1.07
CA SER A 155 -17.01 -2.46 0.12
C SER A 155 -16.64 -2.10 -1.33
N GLY A 156 -15.33 -2.04 -1.63
CA GLY A 156 -14.80 -1.73 -2.96
C GLY A 156 -14.10 -0.36 -3.07
N PRO A 157 -13.52 -0.05 -4.23
CA PRO A 157 -12.79 1.19 -4.45
C PRO A 157 -13.65 2.45 -4.33
N HIS A 158 -13.06 3.53 -3.81
CA HIS A 158 -13.73 4.85 -3.72
C HIS A 158 -13.91 5.54 -5.08
N SER A 159 -12.94 5.37 -5.96
CA SER A 159 -12.94 6.04 -7.26
C SER A 159 -13.46 5.13 -8.37
N PRO A 160 -14.33 5.63 -9.27
CA PRO A 160 -14.77 4.87 -10.43
C PRO A 160 -13.64 4.32 -11.31
N HIS A 161 -12.51 5.01 -11.33
CA HIS A 161 -11.30 4.62 -12.06
C HIS A 161 -10.76 3.24 -11.65
N PHE A 162 -10.83 2.91 -10.36
CA PHE A 162 -10.31 1.64 -9.83
C PHE A 162 -11.17 0.41 -10.16
N TRP A 163 -12.36 0.61 -10.71
CA TRP A 163 -13.20 -0.48 -11.21
C TRP A 163 -12.79 -0.97 -12.60
N ASP A 164 -11.94 -0.21 -13.31
CA ASP A 164 -11.42 -0.56 -14.63
C ASP A 164 -10.06 -1.28 -14.51
N ILE A 165 -10.07 -2.59 -14.73
CA ILE A 165 -8.87 -3.44 -14.63
C ILE A 165 -7.79 -3.12 -15.64
N ASP A 166 -8.11 -2.49 -16.76
CA ASP A 166 -7.12 -2.07 -17.76
C ASP A 166 -6.25 -0.92 -17.21
N ASN A 167 -6.84 -0.10 -16.33
CA ASN A 167 -6.11 0.98 -15.64
C ASN A 167 -5.37 0.50 -14.40
N THR A 168 -5.96 -0.45 -13.65
CA THR A 168 -5.45 -0.87 -12.34
C THR A 168 -4.52 -2.07 -12.40
N GLY A 169 -4.61 -2.89 -13.45
CA GLY A 169 -3.86 -4.14 -13.61
C GLY A 169 -4.59 -5.37 -13.04
N GLY A 170 -5.76 -5.18 -12.38
CA GLY A 170 -6.55 -6.27 -11.82
C GLY A 170 -7.66 -5.79 -10.89
N GLY A 171 -8.37 -6.73 -10.28
CA GLY A 171 -9.42 -6.49 -9.31
C GLY A 171 -8.92 -6.48 -7.85
N ALA A 172 -9.69 -7.09 -6.96
CA ALA A 172 -9.40 -7.16 -5.54
C ALA A 172 -8.04 -7.81 -5.23
N LEU A 173 -7.62 -8.78 -6.05
CA LEU A 173 -6.32 -9.42 -5.89
C LEU A 173 -5.17 -8.42 -6.07
N ASN A 174 -5.22 -7.57 -7.09
CA ASN A 174 -4.15 -6.60 -7.32
C ASN A 174 -4.18 -5.45 -6.31
N ASP A 175 -5.38 -4.99 -5.93
CA ASP A 175 -5.57 -3.86 -5.01
C ASP A 175 -5.22 -4.21 -3.55
N LEU A 176 -5.74 -5.32 -3.04
CA LEU A 176 -5.62 -5.73 -1.63
C LEU A 176 -4.53 -6.79 -1.42
N GLY A 177 -4.27 -7.60 -2.46
CA GLY A 177 -3.29 -8.67 -2.37
C GLY A 177 -1.87 -8.17 -2.15
N CYS A 178 -1.53 -6.98 -2.65
CA CYS A 178 -0.21 -6.39 -2.41
C CYS A 178 0.04 -6.20 -0.90
N HIS A 179 -0.94 -5.74 -0.14
CA HIS A 179 -0.85 -5.59 1.31
C HIS A 179 -0.65 -6.94 2.01
N CYS A 180 -1.56 -7.88 1.76
CA CYS A 180 -1.52 -9.19 2.42
C CYS A 180 -0.26 -10.01 2.07
N ILE A 181 0.22 -9.92 0.83
CA ILE A 181 1.46 -10.58 0.40
C ILE A 181 2.67 -9.97 1.12
N GLU A 182 2.76 -8.62 1.17
CA GLU A 182 3.89 -7.98 1.84
C GLU A 182 3.85 -8.16 3.35
N ALA A 183 2.67 -8.11 3.98
CA ALA A 183 2.51 -8.45 5.40
C ALA A 183 2.99 -9.87 5.70
N ALA A 184 2.64 -10.85 4.87
CA ALA A 184 3.11 -12.23 5.00
C ALA A 184 4.65 -12.31 4.87
N ARG A 185 5.24 -11.72 3.82
CA ARG A 185 6.69 -11.63 3.62
C ARG A 185 7.39 -10.94 4.81
N TYR A 186 6.79 -9.88 5.32
CA TYR A 186 7.30 -9.15 6.47
C TYR A 186 7.35 -10.04 7.72
N PHE A 187 6.30 -10.79 8.01
CA PHE A 187 6.25 -11.68 9.19
C PHE A 187 7.18 -12.88 9.07
N PHE A 188 7.23 -13.57 7.93
CA PHE A 188 8.18 -14.66 7.71
C PHE A 188 9.64 -14.18 7.65
N GLY A 189 9.84 -12.94 7.23
CA GLY A 189 11.14 -12.36 6.89
C GLY A 189 11.38 -12.44 5.38
N LYS A 190 11.77 -11.34 4.78
CA LYS A 190 11.91 -11.16 3.31
C LYS A 190 12.89 -12.14 2.64
N GLN A 191 13.79 -12.76 3.42
CA GLN A 191 14.71 -13.78 2.94
C GLN A 191 14.04 -15.15 2.75
N ASP A 192 12.92 -15.38 3.41
CA ASP A 192 12.11 -16.60 3.23
C ASP A 192 11.17 -16.38 2.03
N ARG A 193 11.63 -16.83 0.86
CA ARG A 193 10.95 -16.55 -0.42
C ARG A 193 9.65 -17.33 -0.55
N VAL A 194 8.67 -16.74 -1.22
CA VAL A 194 7.49 -17.47 -1.72
C VAL A 194 7.93 -18.32 -2.91
N THR A 195 7.74 -19.62 -2.86
CA THR A 195 8.15 -20.56 -3.92
C THR A 195 7.02 -20.90 -4.88
N GLU A 196 5.81 -21.04 -4.37
CA GLU A 196 4.63 -21.39 -5.13
C GLU A 196 3.39 -20.64 -4.62
N VAL A 197 2.44 -20.43 -5.51
CA VAL A 197 1.14 -19.79 -5.23
C VAL A 197 0.01 -20.66 -5.74
N MET A 198 -1.04 -20.82 -4.91
CA MET A 198 -2.36 -21.29 -5.33
C MET A 198 -3.35 -20.18 -5.10
N ALA A 199 -4.17 -19.85 -6.11
CA ALA A 199 -5.14 -18.77 -6.00
C ALA A 199 -6.50 -19.16 -6.57
N TRP A 200 -7.53 -18.57 -5.97
CA TRP A 200 -8.91 -18.55 -6.44
C TRP A 200 -9.39 -17.11 -6.45
N GLY A 201 -10.22 -16.76 -7.43
CA GLY A 201 -10.88 -15.45 -7.47
C GLY A 201 -12.13 -15.49 -8.35
N ALA A 202 -13.09 -14.66 -8.02
CA ALA A 202 -14.35 -14.52 -8.77
C ALA A 202 -14.95 -13.13 -8.59
N ASN A 203 -15.73 -12.69 -9.58
CA ASN A 203 -16.60 -11.53 -9.43
C ASN A 203 -17.97 -12.03 -8.97
N LEU A 204 -18.26 -11.82 -7.69
CA LEU A 204 -19.48 -12.32 -7.05
C LEU A 204 -20.61 -11.27 -7.03
N LEU A 205 -20.26 -10.00 -6.76
CA LEU A 205 -21.23 -8.92 -6.53
C LEU A 205 -21.17 -7.82 -7.60
N HIS A 206 -19.98 -7.38 -8.00
CA HIS A 206 -19.78 -6.15 -8.78
C HIS A 206 -19.64 -6.38 -10.29
N LYS A 207 -20.39 -7.33 -10.86
CA LYS A 207 -20.36 -7.69 -12.30
C LYS A 207 -20.77 -6.54 -13.23
N ASP A 208 -21.52 -5.58 -12.71
CA ASP A 208 -21.93 -4.36 -13.38
C ASP A 208 -20.87 -3.25 -13.37
N LYS A 209 -19.88 -3.33 -12.47
CA LYS A 209 -18.87 -2.31 -12.27
C LYS A 209 -17.50 -2.68 -12.82
N THR A 210 -17.12 -3.95 -12.75
CA THR A 210 -15.79 -4.40 -13.13
C THR A 210 -15.82 -5.77 -13.83
N LYS A 211 -14.84 -5.99 -14.70
CA LYS A 211 -14.54 -7.31 -15.28
C LYS A 211 -13.58 -8.12 -14.42
N GLY A 212 -12.92 -7.50 -13.43
CA GLY A 212 -12.02 -8.15 -12.50
C GLY A 212 -12.75 -8.91 -11.41
N GLU A 213 -12.03 -9.68 -10.65
CA GLU A 213 -12.50 -10.34 -9.45
C GLU A 213 -12.73 -9.32 -8.32
N ASP A 214 -13.83 -9.46 -7.59
CA ASP A 214 -14.13 -8.69 -6.38
C ASP A 214 -13.87 -9.48 -5.09
N ASN A 215 -13.52 -10.76 -5.22
CA ASN A 215 -13.08 -11.63 -4.13
C ASN A 215 -11.94 -12.53 -4.62
N ALA A 216 -10.91 -12.69 -3.79
CA ALA A 216 -9.81 -13.60 -4.06
C ALA A 216 -9.25 -14.22 -2.77
N LEU A 217 -8.67 -15.41 -2.93
CA LEU A 217 -7.93 -16.13 -1.89
C LEU A 217 -6.59 -16.57 -2.49
N LEU A 218 -5.50 -16.41 -1.72
CA LEU A 218 -4.20 -16.96 -2.08
C LEU A 218 -3.66 -17.84 -0.96
N LEU A 219 -2.98 -18.91 -1.36
CA LEU A 219 -2.07 -19.66 -0.51
C LEU A 219 -0.66 -19.47 -1.06
N LEU A 220 0.27 -19.04 -0.21
CA LEU A 220 1.67 -18.79 -0.54
C LEU A 220 2.51 -19.84 0.18
N GLN A 221 3.25 -20.67 -0.58
CA GLN A 221 4.21 -21.62 -0.02
C GLN A 221 5.55 -20.92 0.18
N MET A 222 6.03 -20.88 1.43
CA MET A 222 7.35 -20.32 1.75
C MET A 222 8.46 -21.37 1.57
N ALA A 223 9.67 -20.92 1.25
CA ALA A 223 10.83 -21.80 1.11
C ALA A 223 11.16 -22.57 2.41
N SER A 224 10.90 -21.99 3.58
CA SER A 224 11.04 -22.65 4.88
C SER A 224 10.04 -23.78 5.15
N GLY A 225 9.04 -23.95 4.26
CA GLY A 225 7.91 -24.86 4.42
C GLY A 225 6.70 -24.23 5.15
N GLY A 226 6.79 -22.97 5.58
CA GLY A 226 5.64 -22.24 6.11
C GLY A 226 4.62 -21.89 5.03
N VAL A 227 3.42 -21.49 5.43
CA VAL A 227 2.32 -21.14 4.52
C VAL A 227 1.71 -19.82 4.92
N ALA A 228 1.45 -18.93 3.94
CA ALA A 228 0.58 -17.79 4.17
C ALA A 228 -0.76 -17.97 3.44
N HIS A 229 -1.83 -17.45 4.05
CA HIS A 229 -3.17 -17.38 3.49
C HIS A 229 -3.60 -15.92 3.42
N CYS A 230 -3.88 -15.43 2.22
CA CYS A 230 -4.39 -14.07 1.99
C CYS A 230 -5.87 -14.13 1.60
N GLU A 231 -6.70 -13.36 2.30
CA GLU A 231 -8.15 -13.26 2.07
C GLU A 231 -8.51 -11.82 1.67
N LEU A 232 -9.06 -11.64 0.48
CA LEU A 232 -9.23 -10.35 -0.19
C LEU A 232 -10.67 -10.19 -0.67
N SER A 233 -11.32 -9.06 -0.34
CA SER A 233 -12.71 -8.86 -0.74
C SER A 233 -13.08 -7.38 -0.90
N TRP A 234 -13.74 -7.06 -2.01
CA TRP A 234 -14.45 -5.81 -2.24
C TRP A 234 -15.95 -5.90 -1.91
N THR A 235 -16.39 -6.97 -1.24
CA THR A 235 -17.80 -7.20 -0.94
C THR A 235 -18.14 -7.16 0.55
N THR A 236 -17.17 -6.83 1.40
CA THR A 236 -17.36 -6.71 2.83
C THR A 236 -17.92 -5.34 3.19
N GLN A 237 -19.05 -5.33 3.87
CA GLN A 237 -19.72 -4.11 4.33
C GLN A 237 -19.27 -3.70 5.73
N GLY A 238 -19.38 -2.41 6.05
CA GLY A 238 -19.17 -1.89 7.40
C GLY A 238 -17.77 -1.38 7.69
N GLY A 239 -17.02 -1.00 6.68
CA GLY A 239 -15.70 -0.40 6.78
C GLY A 239 -14.56 -1.34 6.43
N LEU A 240 -13.35 -0.81 6.47
CA LEU A 240 -12.11 -1.56 6.23
C LEU A 240 -11.91 -2.61 7.33
N ASP A 241 -11.59 -3.84 6.92
CA ASP A 241 -11.25 -4.97 7.79
C ASP A 241 -9.83 -5.44 7.47
N LEU A 242 -8.88 -5.00 8.29
CA LEU A 242 -7.44 -5.26 8.13
C LEU A 242 -6.90 -6.01 9.35
N ARG A 243 -6.60 -7.30 9.19
CA ARG A 243 -6.20 -8.20 10.28
C ARG A 243 -5.16 -9.22 9.85
N ASN A 244 -4.27 -9.57 10.80
CA ASN A 244 -3.33 -10.67 10.63
C ASN A 244 -3.36 -11.63 11.81
N GLU A 245 -3.13 -12.90 11.52
CA GLU A 245 -2.93 -13.99 12.49
C GLU A 245 -1.59 -14.65 12.16
N ILE A 246 -0.68 -14.69 13.11
CA ILE A 246 0.65 -15.26 12.96
C ILE A 246 0.81 -16.37 13.97
N HIS A 247 1.04 -17.59 13.50
CA HIS A 247 1.23 -18.78 14.33
C HIS A 247 2.65 -19.32 14.15
N GLY A 248 3.34 -19.44 15.28
CA GLY A 248 4.66 -20.04 15.34
C GLY A 248 4.67 -21.35 16.15
N SER A 249 5.83 -21.95 16.26
CA SER A 249 6.01 -23.20 17.03
C SER A 249 5.83 -23.02 18.54
N GLU A 250 5.92 -21.78 19.05
CA GLU A 250 5.91 -21.48 20.48
C GLU A 250 4.87 -20.41 20.87
N GLY A 251 4.14 -19.85 19.90
CA GLY A 251 3.15 -18.82 20.21
C GLY A 251 2.35 -18.36 19.01
N SER A 252 1.43 -17.43 19.27
CA SER A 252 0.58 -16.80 18.25
C SER A 252 0.41 -15.32 18.52
N ILE A 253 0.31 -14.53 17.47
CA ILE A 253 0.01 -13.09 17.51
C ILE A 253 -1.19 -12.81 16.60
N PHE A 254 -2.05 -11.91 17.06
CA PHE A 254 -3.19 -11.40 16.30
C PHE A 254 -3.07 -9.88 16.23
N THR A 255 -3.11 -9.32 15.01
CA THR A 255 -3.25 -7.88 14.81
C THR A 255 -4.62 -7.57 14.23
N ASP A 256 -5.22 -6.50 14.71
CA ASP A 256 -6.48 -5.96 14.20
C ASP A 256 -6.33 -4.43 14.15
N VAL A 257 -6.12 -3.91 12.94
CA VAL A 257 -5.80 -2.49 12.75
C VAL A 257 -7.06 -1.63 12.78
N THR A 258 -8.21 -2.19 12.39
CA THR A 258 -9.39 -1.40 12.06
C THR A 258 -10.60 -1.61 12.97
N ARG A 259 -10.71 -2.73 13.65
CA ARG A 259 -11.91 -3.08 14.43
C ARG A 259 -11.76 -2.93 15.95
N GLN A 260 -10.53 -2.95 16.46
CA GLN A 260 -10.25 -2.77 17.88
C GLN A 260 -10.07 -1.29 18.22
N THR A 261 -11.17 -0.55 18.15
CA THR A 261 -11.21 0.86 18.54
C THR A 261 -11.71 1.01 19.97
N PRO A 262 -11.15 1.95 20.76
CA PRO A 262 -11.67 2.26 22.10
C PRO A 262 -13.00 3.01 22.07
N LEU A 263 -13.48 3.43 20.91
CA LEU A 263 -14.70 4.22 20.74
C LEU A 263 -15.79 3.42 20.03
N ALA A 264 -16.95 3.33 20.65
CA ALA A 264 -18.18 2.89 20.02
C ALA A 264 -19.27 3.95 20.27
N ALA A 265 -19.99 4.33 19.22
CA ALA A 265 -21.04 5.33 19.31
C ALA A 265 -22.34 4.84 18.67
N PHE A 266 -23.47 5.23 19.26
CA PHE A 266 -24.78 5.07 18.64
C PHE A 266 -25.37 6.44 18.34
N THR A 267 -25.69 6.69 17.08
CA THR A 267 -26.33 7.93 16.65
C THR A 267 -27.57 7.64 15.82
N ARG A 268 -28.60 8.48 15.93
CA ARG A 268 -29.84 8.35 15.15
C ARG A 268 -29.74 8.94 13.76
N SER A 269 -28.73 9.77 13.54
CA SER A 269 -28.46 10.44 12.26
C SER A 269 -26.97 10.53 12.06
N SER A 270 -26.52 10.84 10.85
CA SER A 270 -25.10 11.08 10.53
C SER A 270 -24.44 12.00 11.55
N ALA A 271 -23.36 11.53 12.16
CA ALA A 271 -22.56 12.26 13.14
C ALA A 271 -21.18 12.68 12.61
N GLY A 272 -20.93 12.43 11.33
CA GLY A 272 -19.81 12.97 10.57
C GLY A 272 -18.49 12.23 10.66
N TYR A 273 -18.31 11.22 11.53
CA TYR A 273 -17.07 10.45 11.58
C TYR A 273 -17.32 8.96 11.56
N VAL A 274 -16.76 8.30 10.55
CA VAL A 274 -16.76 6.85 10.37
C VAL A 274 -15.38 6.39 9.93
N VAL A 275 -15.08 5.11 10.12
CA VAL A 275 -13.84 4.51 9.60
C VAL A 275 -13.87 4.50 8.08
N GLU A 276 -12.69 4.42 7.49
CA GLU A 276 -12.50 4.25 6.04
C GLU A 276 -13.40 3.14 5.49
N LYS A 277 -14.00 3.38 4.32
CA LYS A 277 -14.89 2.44 3.63
C LYS A 277 -16.20 2.09 4.35
N ALA A 278 -16.55 2.76 5.44
CA ALA A 278 -17.86 2.59 6.04
C ALA A 278 -18.95 3.23 5.16
N ASP A 279 -19.99 2.47 4.89
CA ASP A 279 -21.11 2.90 4.01
C ASP A 279 -22.18 3.68 4.78
N ILE A 280 -22.23 3.52 6.11
CA ILE A 280 -23.22 4.10 6.99
C ILE A 280 -22.53 4.78 8.18
N ASP A 281 -22.89 6.02 8.46
CA ASP A 281 -22.34 6.86 9.51
C ASP A 281 -23.30 7.17 10.66
N PHE A 282 -24.34 6.34 10.79
CA PHE A 282 -25.31 6.37 11.89
C PHE A 282 -25.63 4.95 12.40
N GLY A 283 -26.39 4.87 13.49
CA GLY A 283 -26.57 3.62 14.21
C GLY A 283 -25.34 3.32 15.08
N TRP A 284 -25.02 2.07 15.31
CA TRP A 284 -23.78 1.68 15.96
C TRP A 284 -22.60 1.83 15.01
N THR A 285 -21.69 2.75 15.33
CA THR A 285 -20.42 2.97 14.62
C THR A 285 -19.25 2.70 15.56
N ARG A 286 -18.11 2.37 14.97
CA ARG A 286 -16.83 2.16 15.68
C ARG A 286 -15.74 2.98 15.00
N PRO A 287 -15.75 4.30 15.17
CA PRO A 287 -14.75 5.17 14.58
C PRO A 287 -13.35 4.81 15.09
N LEU A 288 -12.38 4.82 14.22
CA LEU A 288 -10.97 4.69 14.57
C LEU A 288 -10.36 6.09 14.71
N PRO A 289 -10.10 6.56 15.94
CA PRO A 289 -9.36 7.81 16.11
C PRO A 289 -7.97 7.71 15.51
N GLU A 290 -7.48 8.77 14.86
CA GLU A 290 -6.14 8.80 14.28
C GLU A 290 -5.89 7.69 13.23
N GLU A 291 -6.78 7.54 12.26
CA GLU A 291 -6.68 6.51 11.20
C GLU A 291 -5.31 6.51 10.50
N ALA A 292 -4.81 7.68 10.11
CA ALA A 292 -3.51 7.81 9.44
C ALA A 292 -2.35 7.28 10.31
N PHE A 293 -2.43 7.42 11.63
CA PHE A 293 -1.46 6.83 12.56
C PHE A 293 -1.64 5.32 12.69
N ALA A 294 -2.87 4.86 12.90
CA ALA A 294 -3.17 3.44 13.12
C ALA A 294 -2.84 2.57 11.90
N TYR A 295 -3.09 3.09 10.69
CA TYR A 295 -2.77 2.41 9.42
C TYR A 295 -1.27 2.41 9.10
N GLY A 296 -0.47 3.30 9.69
CA GLY A 296 0.96 3.35 9.49
C GLY A 296 1.46 4.52 8.65
N TYR A 297 0.61 5.35 8.08
CA TYR A 297 1.01 6.46 7.19
C TYR A 297 2.00 7.43 7.84
N GLN A 298 1.83 7.74 9.13
CA GLN A 298 2.77 8.61 9.82
C GLN A 298 4.16 7.98 9.95
N ALA A 299 4.23 6.70 10.32
CA ALA A 299 5.50 5.98 10.47
C ALA A 299 6.18 5.76 9.12
N GLU A 300 5.40 5.47 8.09
CA GLU A 300 5.85 5.32 6.70
C GLU A 300 6.46 6.61 6.17
N MET A 301 5.75 7.73 6.23
CA MET A 301 6.22 9.02 5.75
C MET A 301 7.44 9.50 6.54
N LYS A 302 7.43 9.32 7.87
CA LYS A 302 8.60 9.60 8.70
C LYS A 302 9.82 8.81 8.22
N HIS A 303 9.65 7.51 7.96
CA HIS A 303 10.73 6.64 7.53
C HIS A 303 11.33 7.11 6.20
N PHE A 304 10.51 7.42 5.19
CA PHE A 304 11.00 7.87 3.90
C PHE A 304 11.69 9.25 3.98
N VAL A 305 11.15 10.19 4.76
CA VAL A 305 11.80 11.49 5.00
C VAL A 305 13.18 11.30 5.65
N GLU A 306 13.28 10.46 6.69
CA GLU A 306 14.54 10.16 7.36
C GLU A 306 15.54 9.47 6.43
N CYS A 307 15.11 8.51 5.61
CA CYS A 307 15.97 7.83 4.63
C CYS A 307 16.57 8.80 3.62
N VAL A 308 15.78 9.73 3.08
CA VAL A 308 16.28 10.74 2.13
C VAL A 308 17.21 11.73 2.81
N ARG A 309 16.86 12.20 4.02
CA ARG A 309 17.72 13.09 4.81
C ARG A 309 19.07 12.47 5.10
N ASP A 310 19.09 11.18 5.45
CA ASP A 310 20.29 10.49 5.92
C ASP A 310 21.05 9.78 4.77
N GLY A 311 20.51 9.81 3.54
CA GLY A 311 21.14 9.21 2.36
C GLY A 311 21.16 7.68 2.38
N VAL A 312 20.16 7.02 2.99
CA VAL A 312 20.08 5.57 3.12
C VAL A 312 18.84 5.00 2.41
N MET A 313 18.94 3.74 1.95
CA MET A 313 17.80 3.06 1.35
C MET A 313 16.72 2.73 2.40
N PRO A 314 15.44 2.85 2.07
CA PRO A 314 14.36 2.48 2.97
C PRO A 314 14.26 0.95 3.13
N ARG A 315 13.53 0.52 4.16
CA ARG A 315 13.26 -0.90 4.42
C ARG A 315 12.26 -1.53 3.44
N GLU A 316 11.42 -0.71 2.82
CA GLU A 316 10.53 -1.06 1.72
C GLU A 316 11.02 -0.35 0.46
N THR A 317 11.51 -1.12 -0.50
CA THR A 317 12.12 -0.64 -1.74
C THR A 317 11.31 -1.05 -2.96
N TYR A 318 11.69 -0.56 -4.13
CA TYR A 318 11.08 -1.03 -5.38
C TYR A 318 11.34 -2.52 -5.65
N GLU A 319 12.40 -3.12 -5.08
CA GLU A 319 12.58 -4.57 -5.12
C GLU A 319 11.42 -5.30 -4.43
N ASP A 320 10.98 -4.81 -3.27
CA ASP A 320 9.84 -5.38 -2.55
C ASP A 320 8.56 -5.28 -3.37
N GLY A 321 8.29 -4.11 -3.97
CA GLY A 321 7.15 -3.93 -4.88
C GLY A 321 7.22 -4.84 -6.11
N TYR A 322 8.39 -5.02 -6.72
CA TYR A 322 8.59 -5.96 -7.82
C TYR A 322 8.32 -7.41 -7.40
N VAL A 323 8.83 -7.83 -6.25
CA VAL A 323 8.59 -9.17 -5.70
C VAL A 323 7.10 -9.39 -5.45
N VAL A 324 6.40 -8.42 -4.86
CA VAL A 324 4.95 -8.48 -4.64
C VAL A 324 4.19 -8.61 -5.96
N ASN A 325 4.49 -7.77 -6.95
CA ASN A 325 3.86 -7.85 -8.27
C ASN A 325 4.12 -9.20 -8.97
N THR A 326 5.32 -9.78 -8.78
CA THR A 326 5.65 -11.11 -9.32
C THR A 326 4.78 -12.21 -8.69
N ILE A 327 4.52 -12.12 -7.39
CA ILE A 327 3.64 -13.06 -6.68
C ILE A 327 2.18 -12.86 -7.12
N LEU A 328 1.73 -11.62 -7.31
CA LEU A 328 0.39 -11.30 -7.85
C LEU A 328 0.17 -11.90 -9.24
N ASP A 329 1.15 -11.75 -10.15
CA ASP A 329 1.08 -12.34 -11.50
C ASP A 329 1.03 -13.87 -11.46
N ALA A 330 1.79 -14.50 -10.54
CA ALA A 330 1.70 -15.93 -10.28
C ALA A 330 0.31 -16.32 -9.75
N GLY A 331 -0.31 -15.50 -8.90
CA GLY A 331 -1.68 -15.66 -8.42
C GLY A 331 -2.70 -15.62 -9.56
N TYR A 332 -2.64 -14.62 -10.43
CA TYR A 332 -3.51 -14.55 -11.62
C TYR A 332 -3.30 -15.73 -12.56
N ARG A 333 -2.06 -16.20 -12.72
CA ARG A 333 -1.78 -17.41 -13.51
C ARG A 333 -2.38 -18.65 -12.84
N SER A 334 -2.25 -18.81 -11.53
CA SER A 334 -2.85 -19.91 -10.77
C SER A 334 -4.38 -19.92 -10.89
N MET A 335 -5.04 -18.76 -10.83
CA MET A 335 -6.50 -18.65 -11.03
C MET A 335 -6.93 -19.15 -12.41
N ARG A 336 -6.15 -18.84 -13.46
CA ARG A 336 -6.46 -19.29 -14.83
C ARG A 336 -6.18 -20.77 -15.05
N GLU A 337 -5.12 -21.30 -14.44
CA GLU A 337 -4.63 -22.66 -14.65
C GLU A 337 -5.20 -23.67 -13.63
N HIS A 338 -5.85 -23.20 -12.57
CA HIS A 338 -6.43 -24.01 -11.48
C HIS A 338 -5.42 -24.98 -10.84
N ARG A 339 -4.18 -24.51 -10.64
CA ARG A 339 -3.09 -25.29 -10.03
C ARG A 339 -2.10 -24.39 -9.27
N TRP A 340 -1.23 -25.03 -8.47
CA TRP A 340 -0.06 -24.37 -7.93
C TRP A 340 0.86 -23.87 -9.05
N VAL A 341 1.38 -22.68 -8.88
CA VAL A 341 2.24 -22.00 -9.85
C VAL A 341 3.53 -21.57 -9.15
N THR A 342 4.67 -21.97 -9.70
CA THR A 342 5.98 -21.54 -9.22
C THR A 342 6.17 -20.04 -9.46
N VAL A 343 6.71 -19.36 -8.45
CA VAL A 343 7.09 -17.93 -8.52
C VAL A 343 8.53 -17.84 -9.01
N ASN A 344 8.75 -17.11 -10.08
CA ASN A 344 10.07 -16.87 -10.67
C ASN A 344 10.40 -15.37 -10.54
N TYR A 345 11.38 -15.04 -9.71
CA TYR A 345 11.85 -13.67 -9.45
C TYR A 345 12.94 -13.25 -10.44
#